data_709c616637780ae4d6248de8fa802528
#
_entry.id   709c616637780ae4d6248de8fa802528
#
_cell.length_a   1.000
_cell.length_b   1.000
_cell.length_c   1.000
_cell.angle_alpha   90.00
_cell.angle_beta   90.00
_cell.angle_gamma   90.00
#
_symmetry.space_group_name_H-M   'P 1'
#
loop_
_entity.id
_entity.type
_entity.pdbx_description
1 polymer ?
#
loop_
_entity_poly.entity_id
_entity_poly.type
_entity_poly.pdbx_seq_one_letter_code
_entity_poly.pdbx_strand_id
1 'polypeptide(L)'
;EEFKNSIIFYTKILDKINKKHPLYPDVTDGRGVSYERIGEWEKAEKDLLASLEVSPNQAYVINYLAYSWIEKGVKIEKSLDMLKKANQLKSNDPFIIDSLGWALFKLERYKDSKEYLQLAVKLMPADPVVNDHYGDVLWKNGNKIQARYYWNYVLNLKKVEKDLKNRIKIKLIEGL
;
A
#
# COMPACT_ATOMS: atom_id res chain seq x y z
N GLU A 1 13.65 -12.31 -11.04
CA GLU A 1 15.14 -12.26 -11.17
C GLU A 1 15.68 -10.89 -10.80
N GLU A 2 15.08 -9.81 -11.25
CA GLU A 2 15.49 -8.42 -10.96
C GLU A 2 15.58 -8.13 -9.46
N PHE A 3 14.57 -8.45 -8.67
CA PHE A 3 14.57 -8.22 -7.22
C PHE A 3 15.63 -9.06 -6.47
N LYS A 4 15.93 -10.27 -6.93
CA LYS A 4 17.02 -11.09 -6.35
C LYS A 4 18.38 -10.44 -6.58
N ASN A 5 18.62 -9.91 -7.77
CA ASN A 5 19.83 -9.17 -8.07
C ASN A 5 19.94 -7.88 -7.25
N SER A 6 18.82 -7.15 -7.06
CA SER A 6 18.78 -5.97 -6.20
C SER A 6 19.14 -6.30 -4.75
N ILE A 7 18.64 -7.40 -4.20
CA ILE A 7 18.99 -7.86 -2.84
C ILE A 7 20.50 -8.11 -2.71
N ILE A 8 21.12 -8.79 -3.69
CA ILE A 8 22.56 -9.05 -3.70
C ILE A 8 23.33 -7.73 -3.72
N PHE A 9 22.91 -6.79 -4.55
CA PHE A 9 23.54 -5.48 -4.67
C PHE A 9 23.46 -4.67 -3.36
N TYR A 10 22.26 -4.54 -2.80
CA TYR A 10 22.07 -3.83 -1.54
C TYR A 10 22.79 -4.49 -0.37
N THR A 11 22.87 -5.82 -0.31
CA THR A 11 23.61 -6.54 0.72
C THR A 11 25.10 -6.21 0.65
N LYS A 12 25.70 -6.21 -0.54
CA LYS A 12 27.12 -5.82 -0.73
C LYS A 12 27.42 -4.38 -0.28
N ILE A 13 26.43 -3.48 -0.40
CA ILE A 13 26.59 -2.11 0.11
C ILE A 13 26.52 -2.11 1.64
N LEU A 14 25.51 -2.79 2.22
CA LEU A 14 25.29 -2.84 3.67
C LEU A 14 26.46 -3.53 4.41
N ASP A 15 27.20 -4.43 3.76
CA ASP A 15 28.41 -5.03 4.31
C ASP A 15 29.58 -4.01 4.44
N LYS A 16 29.49 -2.87 3.74
CA LYS A 16 30.52 -1.82 3.72
C LYS A 16 30.15 -0.57 4.50
N ILE A 17 28.89 -0.42 4.90
CA ILE A 17 28.39 0.75 5.63
C ILE A 17 27.75 0.33 6.94
N ASN A 18 27.64 1.26 7.88
CA ASN A 18 26.94 1.05 9.15
C ASN A 18 25.73 1.98 9.28
N LYS A 19 24.96 1.84 10.36
CA LYS A 19 23.72 2.65 10.62
C LYS A 19 23.94 4.17 10.60
N LYS A 20 25.18 4.66 10.78
CA LYS A 20 25.49 6.10 10.76
C LYS A 20 25.76 6.63 9.35
N HIS A 21 25.88 5.75 8.37
CA HIS A 21 26.12 6.17 6.99
C HIS A 21 24.87 6.80 6.39
N PRO A 22 24.95 7.94 5.69
CA PRO A 22 23.78 8.63 5.12
C PRO A 22 22.92 7.76 4.20
N LEU A 23 23.51 6.86 3.44
CA LEU A 23 22.80 5.96 2.53
C LEU A 23 22.16 4.74 3.23
N TYR A 24 22.43 4.52 4.53
CA TYR A 24 21.93 3.32 5.20
C TYR A 24 20.40 3.18 5.14
N PRO A 25 19.60 4.24 5.40
CA PRO A 25 18.13 4.13 5.29
C PRO A 25 17.68 3.73 3.89
N ASP A 26 18.17 4.42 2.85
CA ASP A 26 17.73 4.21 1.46
C ASP A 26 18.12 2.81 0.94
N VAL A 27 19.32 2.34 1.30
CA VAL A 27 19.78 1.00 0.90
C VAL A 27 19.02 -0.10 1.63
N THR A 28 18.70 0.15 2.91
CA THR A 28 17.97 -0.82 3.73
C THR A 28 16.51 -0.92 3.31
N ASP A 29 15.84 0.21 3.03
CA ASP A 29 14.46 0.17 2.55
C ASP A 29 14.36 -0.45 1.14
N GLY A 30 15.27 -0.10 0.23
CA GLY A 30 15.33 -0.70 -1.11
C GLY A 30 15.50 -2.22 -1.06
N ARG A 31 16.33 -2.73 -0.13
CA ARG A 31 16.45 -4.18 0.08
C ARG A 31 15.17 -4.77 0.69
N GLY A 32 14.55 -4.06 1.64
CA GLY A 32 13.29 -4.44 2.25
C GLY A 32 12.16 -4.59 1.22
N VAL A 33 12.00 -3.60 0.34
CA VAL A 33 11.05 -3.68 -0.79
C VAL A 33 11.36 -4.87 -1.68
N SER A 34 12.64 -5.11 -1.99
CA SER A 34 13.05 -6.23 -2.84
C SER A 34 12.75 -7.59 -2.21
N TYR A 35 12.92 -7.73 -0.88
CA TYR A 35 12.52 -8.93 -0.14
C TYR A 35 11.00 -9.14 -0.17
N GLU A 36 10.21 -8.09 0.01
CA GLU A 36 8.74 -8.19 -0.07
C GLU A 36 8.31 -8.71 -1.44
N ARG A 37 8.88 -8.18 -2.52
CA ARG A 37 8.56 -8.57 -3.91
C ARG A 37 8.88 -10.02 -4.25
N ILE A 38 9.78 -10.67 -3.52
CA ILE A 38 10.07 -12.10 -3.66
C ILE A 38 9.39 -12.97 -2.58
N GLY A 39 8.53 -12.39 -1.73
CA GLY A 39 7.77 -13.10 -0.71
C GLY A 39 8.50 -13.33 0.62
N GLU A 40 9.70 -12.78 0.82
CA GLU A 40 10.53 -12.92 2.02
C GLU A 40 10.14 -11.86 3.07
N TRP A 41 8.90 -11.93 3.55
CA TRP A 41 8.28 -10.87 4.35
C TRP A 41 9.04 -10.53 5.64
N GLU A 42 9.48 -11.53 6.42
CA GLU A 42 10.17 -11.26 7.69
C GLU A 42 11.46 -10.46 7.48
N LYS A 43 12.17 -10.72 6.40
CA LYS A 43 13.36 -9.94 6.03
C LYS A 43 12.98 -8.54 5.56
N ALA A 44 11.91 -8.42 4.80
CA ALA A 44 11.37 -7.14 4.34
C ALA A 44 10.98 -6.24 5.52
N GLU A 45 10.17 -6.74 6.45
CA GLU A 45 9.74 -6.02 7.64
C GLU A 45 10.93 -5.56 8.48
N LYS A 46 11.92 -6.43 8.69
CA LYS A 46 13.13 -6.11 9.44
C LYS A 46 13.91 -4.96 8.80
N ASP A 47 14.09 -4.98 7.50
CA ASP A 47 14.83 -3.95 6.79
C ASP A 47 14.07 -2.61 6.76
N LEU A 48 12.76 -2.62 6.50
CA LEU A 48 11.93 -1.42 6.53
C LEU A 48 11.90 -0.77 7.91
N LEU A 49 11.82 -1.56 8.97
CA LEU A 49 11.91 -1.07 10.35
C LEU A 49 13.30 -0.51 10.67
N ALA A 50 14.37 -1.15 10.21
CA ALA A 50 15.73 -0.66 10.40
C ALA A 50 15.98 0.67 9.68
N SER A 51 15.40 0.86 8.49
CA SER A 51 15.43 2.13 7.80
C SER A 51 14.71 3.22 8.60
N LEU A 52 13.50 2.96 9.10
CA LEU A 52 12.70 3.91 9.89
C LEU A 52 13.30 4.18 11.28
N GLU A 53 14.08 3.27 11.85
CA GLU A 53 14.82 3.49 13.11
C GLU A 53 15.84 4.64 12.94
N VAL A 54 16.53 4.68 11.80
CA VAL A 54 17.55 5.70 11.49
C VAL A 54 16.91 6.97 10.91
N SER A 55 15.92 6.82 10.05
CA SER A 55 15.23 7.93 9.39
C SER A 55 13.70 7.82 9.57
N PRO A 56 13.14 8.31 10.70
CA PRO A 56 11.76 8.04 11.09
C PRO A 56 10.69 8.86 10.33
N ASN A 57 11.10 9.74 9.44
CA ASN A 57 10.19 10.64 8.71
C ASN A 57 10.16 10.40 7.20
N GLN A 58 10.45 9.17 6.78
CA GLN A 58 10.35 8.75 5.38
C GLN A 58 8.91 8.36 5.05
N ALA A 59 8.11 9.32 4.58
CA ALA A 59 6.67 9.12 4.34
C ALA A 59 6.36 7.90 3.47
N TYR A 60 7.14 7.64 2.44
CA TYR A 60 6.91 6.48 1.55
C TYR A 60 7.27 5.15 2.20
N VAL A 61 8.34 5.09 2.99
CA VAL A 61 8.72 3.85 3.71
C VAL A 61 7.68 3.53 4.79
N ILE A 62 7.18 4.56 5.50
CA ILE A 62 6.08 4.43 6.45
C ILE A 62 4.84 3.89 5.75
N ASN A 63 4.46 4.48 4.62
CA ASN A 63 3.31 4.04 3.84
C ASN A 63 3.46 2.59 3.36
N TYR A 64 4.61 2.25 2.81
CA TYR A 64 4.87 0.91 2.28
C TYR A 64 4.77 -0.17 3.36
N LEU A 65 5.41 0.05 4.51
CA LEU A 65 5.35 -0.88 5.64
C LEU A 65 3.94 -1.02 6.19
N ALA A 66 3.25 0.10 6.41
CA ALA A 66 1.90 0.13 6.94
C ALA A 66 0.91 -0.56 5.98
N TYR A 67 0.97 -0.26 4.70
CA TYR A 67 0.13 -0.91 3.68
C TYR A 67 0.38 -2.43 3.62
N SER A 68 1.65 -2.85 3.65
CA SER A 68 1.99 -4.28 3.68
C SER A 68 1.43 -5.00 4.91
N TRP A 69 1.42 -4.37 6.09
CA TRP A 69 0.76 -4.93 7.26
C TRP A 69 -0.75 -5.05 7.09
N ILE A 70 -1.39 -4.04 6.49
CA ILE A 70 -2.84 -4.03 6.22
C ILE A 70 -3.22 -5.16 5.27
N GLU A 71 -2.46 -5.37 4.19
CA GLU A 71 -2.71 -6.46 3.23
C GLU A 71 -2.54 -7.84 3.87
N LYS A 72 -1.63 -7.97 4.82
CA LYS A 72 -1.43 -9.20 5.59
C LYS A 72 -2.42 -9.37 6.75
N GLY A 73 -3.28 -8.39 7.01
CA GLY A 73 -4.26 -8.42 8.09
C GLY A 73 -3.65 -8.32 9.49
N VAL A 74 -2.44 -7.76 9.61
CA VAL A 74 -1.73 -7.61 10.89
C VAL A 74 -1.50 -6.14 11.23
N LYS A 75 -1.45 -5.81 12.52
CA LYS A 75 -1.08 -4.48 13.05
C LYS A 75 -1.89 -3.31 12.44
N ILE A 76 -3.16 -3.52 12.07
CA ILE A 76 -3.96 -2.56 11.28
C ILE A 76 -4.12 -1.22 12.01
N GLU A 77 -4.39 -1.22 13.32
CA GLU A 77 -4.47 0.02 14.11
C GLU A 77 -3.14 0.80 14.10
N LYS A 78 -2.04 0.09 14.32
CA LYS A 78 -0.70 0.70 14.24
C LYS A 78 -0.42 1.26 12.85
N SER A 79 -0.84 0.55 11.80
CA SER A 79 -0.71 0.99 10.42
C SER A 79 -1.50 2.28 10.18
N LEU A 80 -2.72 2.39 10.71
CA LEU A 80 -3.52 3.60 10.61
C LEU A 80 -2.80 4.82 11.22
N ASP A 81 -2.20 4.67 12.41
CA ASP A 81 -1.47 5.78 13.04
C ASP A 81 -0.19 6.14 12.27
N MET A 82 0.51 5.15 11.73
CA MET A 82 1.66 5.38 10.86
C MET A 82 1.27 6.11 9.57
N LEU A 83 0.14 5.75 8.96
CA LEU A 83 -0.36 6.41 7.75
C LEU A 83 -0.83 7.84 7.99
N LYS A 84 -1.43 8.12 9.16
CA LYS A 84 -1.71 9.51 9.57
C LYS A 84 -0.42 10.34 9.64
N LYS A 85 0.65 9.78 10.23
CA LYS A 85 1.97 10.42 10.24
C LYS A 85 2.52 10.62 8.82
N ALA A 86 2.44 9.60 7.96
CA ALA A 86 2.88 9.72 6.57
C ALA A 86 2.13 10.84 5.83
N ASN A 87 0.81 10.94 6.03
CA ASN A 87 -0.02 12.00 5.43
C ASN A 87 0.30 13.40 5.97
N GLN A 88 0.71 13.52 7.23
CA GLN A 88 1.23 14.80 7.78
C GLN A 88 2.56 15.18 7.14
N LEU A 89 3.45 14.23 6.91
CA LEU A 89 4.75 14.45 6.27
C LEU A 89 4.62 14.77 4.78
N LYS A 90 3.62 14.20 4.11
CA LYS A 90 3.39 14.38 2.68
C LYS A 90 1.89 14.43 2.40
N SER A 91 1.32 15.60 2.65
CA SER A 91 -0.10 15.86 2.43
C SER A 91 -0.46 15.78 0.95
N ASN A 92 -1.69 15.33 0.67
CA ASN A 92 -2.22 15.15 -0.69
C ASN A 92 -1.47 14.14 -1.57
N ASP A 93 -0.64 13.27 -0.99
CA ASP A 93 -0.08 12.15 -1.74
C ASP A 93 -1.17 11.08 -1.92
N PRO A 94 -1.56 10.76 -3.17
CA PRO A 94 -2.71 9.90 -3.43
C PRO A 94 -2.50 8.45 -2.97
N PHE A 95 -1.26 7.94 -2.97
CA PHE A 95 -0.96 6.60 -2.48
C PHE A 95 -1.11 6.49 -0.97
N ILE A 96 -0.71 7.54 -0.23
CA ILE A 96 -0.86 7.60 1.22
C ILE A 96 -2.34 7.75 1.59
N ILE A 97 -3.08 8.57 0.84
CA ILE A 97 -4.52 8.77 1.04
C ILE A 97 -5.29 7.46 0.80
N ASP A 98 -4.97 6.73 -0.27
CA ASP A 98 -5.55 5.41 -0.56
C ASP A 98 -5.28 4.43 0.59
N SER A 99 -4.02 4.32 1.03
CA SER A 99 -3.64 3.45 2.14
C SER A 99 -4.36 3.80 3.45
N LEU A 100 -4.57 5.10 3.74
CA LEU A 100 -5.38 5.55 4.88
C LEU A 100 -6.83 5.08 4.77
N GLY A 101 -7.43 5.30 3.61
CA GLY A 101 -8.79 4.85 3.33
C GLY A 101 -8.91 3.33 3.46
N TRP A 102 -7.93 2.61 2.97
CA TRP A 102 -7.90 1.14 3.04
C TRP A 102 -7.72 0.62 4.47
N ALA A 103 -6.86 1.26 5.28
CA ALA A 103 -6.74 0.94 6.71
C ALA A 103 -8.09 1.10 7.43
N LEU A 104 -8.79 2.21 7.20
CA LEU A 104 -10.12 2.45 7.77
C LEU A 104 -11.15 1.43 7.28
N PHE A 105 -11.08 1.01 6.02
CA PHE A 105 -11.93 -0.05 5.48
C PHE A 105 -11.72 -1.38 6.21
N LYS A 106 -10.47 -1.78 6.43
CA LYS A 106 -10.13 -3.01 7.17
C LYS A 106 -10.55 -2.97 8.64
N LEU A 107 -10.68 -1.76 9.21
CA LEU A 107 -11.23 -1.53 10.56
C LEU A 107 -12.76 -1.33 10.56
N GLU A 108 -13.43 -1.64 9.45
CA GLU A 108 -14.88 -1.49 9.27
C GLU A 108 -15.42 -0.06 9.46
N ARG A 109 -14.54 0.93 9.47
CA ARG A 109 -14.88 2.35 9.55
C ARG A 109 -15.25 2.88 8.16
N TYR A 110 -16.28 2.29 7.56
CA TYR A 110 -16.62 2.47 6.14
C TYR A 110 -17.00 3.91 5.76
N LYS A 111 -17.61 4.68 6.67
CA LYS A 111 -17.94 6.09 6.40
C LYS A 111 -16.68 6.94 6.25
N ASP A 112 -15.76 6.83 7.22
CA ASP A 112 -14.50 7.57 7.20
C ASP A 112 -13.64 7.13 6.01
N SER A 113 -13.56 5.82 5.77
CA SER A 113 -12.83 5.21 4.65
C SER A 113 -13.29 5.79 3.30
N LYS A 114 -14.61 5.96 3.12
CA LYS A 114 -15.18 6.49 1.87
C LYS A 114 -14.64 7.87 1.52
N GLU A 115 -14.46 8.75 2.50
CA GLU A 115 -13.97 10.11 2.28
C GLU A 115 -12.54 10.09 1.71
N TYR A 116 -11.65 9.29 2.32
CA TYR A 116 -10.26 9.14 1.84
C TYR A 116 -10.20 8.49 0.47
N LEU A 117 -10.89 7.36 0.26
CA LEU A 117 -10.87 6.64 -1.00
C LEU A 117 -11.53 7.44 -2.14
N GLN A 118 -12.55 8.26 -1.85
CA GLN A 118 -13.10 9.20 -2.81
C GLN A 118 -12.08 10.26 -3.24
N LEU A 119 -11.27 10.74 -2.32
CA LEU A 119 -10.20 11.67 -2.66
C LEU A 119 -9.09 10.98 -3.46
N ALA A 120 -8.69 9.77 -3.06
CA ALA A 120 -7.67 9.00 -3.78
C ALA A 120 -8.07 8.75 -5.23
N VAL A 121 -9.32 8.31 -5.50
CA VAL A 121 -9.79 8.07 -6.86
C VAL A 121 -9.90 9.35 -7.70
N LYS A 122 -10.17 10.51 -7.10
CA LYS A 122 -10.13 11.80 -7.79
C LYS A 122 -8.70 12.18 -8.22
N LEU A 123 -7.72 11.86 -7.39
CA LEU A 123 -6.30 12.15 -7.66
C LEU A 123 -5.66 11.12 -8.61
N MET A 124 -6.10 9.87 -8.56
CA MET A 124 -5.63 8.77 -9.42
C MET A 124 -6.79 8.05 -10.12
N PRO A 125 -7.50 8.71 -11.04
CA PRO A 125 -8.71 8.15 -11.65
C PRO A 125 -8.49 6.89 -12.48
N ALA A 126 -7.27 6.65 -12.96
CA ALA A 126 -6.92 5.51 -13.80
C ALA A 126 -6.12 4.41 -13.05
N ASP A 127 -5.95 4.53 -11.74
CA ASP A 127 -5.28 3.49 -10.96
C ASP A 127 -6.26 2.34 -10.67
N PRO A 128 -5.92 1.08 -11.02
CA PRO A 128 -6.83 -0.04 -10.86
C PRO A 128 -7.08 -0.43 -9.41
N VAL A 129 -6.08 -0.29 -8.53
CA VAL A 129 -6.18 -0.66 -7.11
C VAL A 129 -7.05 0.35 -6.38
N VAL A 130 -6.80 1.65 -6.60
CA VAL A 130 -7.57 2.73 -5.98
C VAL A 130 -9.05 2.66 -6.37
N ASN A 131 -9.35 2.35 -7.65
CA ASN A 131 -10.74 2.18 -8.09
C ASN A 131 -11.39 0.93 -7.49
N ASP A 132 -10.65 -0.15 -7.30
CA ASP A 132 -11.13 -1.36 -6.61
C ASP A 132 -11.46 -1.05 -5.14
N HIS A 133 -10.54 -0.43 -4.41
CA HIS A 133 -10.76 -0.01 -3.02
C HIS A 133 -11.97 0.92 -2.88
N TYR A 134 -12.14 1.87 -3.80
CA TYR A 134 -13.30 2.76 -3.77
C TYR A 134 -14.61 2.02 -4.09
N GLY A 135 -14.59 1.07 -5.00
CA GLY A 135 -15.72 0.18 -5.25
C GLY A 135 -16.11 -0.62 -3.99
N ASP A 136 -15.11 -1.17 -3.29
CA ASP A 136 -15.31 -1.95 -2.07
C ASP A 136 -15.98 -1.12 -0.96
N VAL A 137 -15.48 0.08 -0.72
CA VAL A 137 -16.05 0.95 0.32
C VAL A 137 -17.45 1.46 -0.04
N LEU A 138 -17.71 1.72 -1.31
CA LEU A 138 -19.06 2.06 -1.79
C LEU A 138 -20.04 0.92 -1.53
N TRP A 139 -19.64 -0.34 -1.79
CA TRP A 139 -20.46 -1.51 -1.52
C TRP A 139 -20.84 -1.62 -0.05
N LYS A 140 -19.84 -1.53 0.85
CA LYS A 140 -20.06 -1.58 2.31
C LYS A 140 -20.91 -0.42 2.84
N ASN A 141 -20.90 0.73 2.17
CA ASN A 141 -21.78 1.87 2.47
C ASN A 141 -23.18 1.75 1.80
N GLY A 142 -23.53 0.64 1.16
CA GLY A 142 -24.83 0.42 0.52
C GLY A 142 -24.97 1.00 -0.90
N ASN A 143 -23.94 1.66 -1.42
CA ASN A 143 -23.94 2.27 -2.76
C ASN A 143 -23.60 1.23 -3.86
N LYS A 144 -24.37 0.14 -3.92
CA LYS A 144 -24.05 -1.06 -4.70
C LYS A 144 -23.97 -0.83 -6.22
N ILE A 145 -24.78 0.07 -6.77
CA ILE A 145 -24.73 0.40 -8.21
C ILE A 145 -23.43 1.12 -8.55
N GLN A 146 -23.05 2.10 -7.73
CA GLN A 146 -21.79 2.82 -7.92
C GLN A 146 -20.56 1.92 -7.71
N ALA A 147 -20.60 1.02 -6.73
CA ALA A 147 -19.55 0.02 -6.51
C ALA A 147 -19.30 -0.81 -7.79
N ARG A 148 -20.36 -1.34 -8.39
CA ARG A 148 -20.27 -2.11 -9.64
C ARG A 148 -19.75 -1.26 -10.81
N TYR A 149 -20.07 0.03 -10.86
CA TYR A 149 -19.52 0.94 -11.86
C TYR A 149 -18.00 1.02 -11.76
N TYR A 150 -17.44 1.25 -10.56
CA TYR A 150 -15.99 1.34 -10.36
C TYR A 150 -15.28 0.00 -10.62
N TRP A 151 -15.83 -1.12 -10.20
CA TRP A 151 -15.29 -2.45 -10.51
C TRP A 151 -15.30 -2.74 -12.01
N ASN A 152 -16.38 -2.42 -12.73
CA ASN A 152 -16.42 -2.55 -14.20
C ASN A 152 -15.41 -1.61 -14.87
N TYR A 153 -15.25 -0.40 -14.34
CA TYR A 153 -14.26 0.55 -14.87
C TYR A 153 -12.84 -0.04 -14.81
N VAL A 154 -12.45 -0.67 -13.70
CA VAL A 154 -11.15 -1.34 -13.58
C VAL A 154 -10.94 -2.39 -14.68
N LEU A 155 -11.96 -3.20 -15.00
CA LEU A 155 -11.83 -4.23 -16.04
C LEU A 155 -11.51 -3.67 -17.44
N ASN A 156 -11.87 -2.40 -17.67
CA ASN A 156 -11.63 -1.69 -18.94
C ASN A 156 -10.29 -0.94 -18.98
N LEU A 157 -9.54 -0.88 -17.88
CA LEU A 157 -8.23 -0.26 -17.84
C LEU A 157 -7.18 -1.11 -18.59
N LYS A 158 -6.21 -0.45 -19.23
CA LYS A 158 -5.23 -1.14 -20.10
C LYS A 158 -4.26 -2.05 -19.36
N LYS A 159 -3.85 -1.67 -18.14
CA LYS A 159 -2.81 -2.36 -17.37
C LYS A 159 -3.37 -2.78 -16.02
N VAL A 160 -4.05 -3.92 -15.98
CA VAL A 160 -4.60 -4.49 -14.75
C VAL A 160 -4.06 -5.89 -14.58
N GLU A 161 -3.54 -6.18 -13.40
CA GLU A 161 -3.04 -7.50 -13.03
C GLU A 161 -4.14 -8.57 -13.13
N LYS A 162 -3.76 -9.77 -13.57
CA LYS A 162 -4.69 -10.88 -13.79
C LYS A 162 -5.48 -11.24 -12.53
N ASP A 163 -4.80 -11.25 -11.38
CA ASP A 163 -5.42 -11.62 -10.11
C ASP A 163 -6.45 -10.57 -9.66
N LEU A 164 -6.16 -9.29 -9.84
CA LEU A 164 -7.13 -8.23 -9.58
C LEU A 164 -8.35 -8.36 -10.49
N LYS A 165 -8.16 -8.60 -11.79
CA LYS A 165 -9.28 -8.84 -12.72
C LYS A 165 -10.17 -10.00 -12.28
N ASN A 166 -9.58 -11.09 -11.81
CA ASN A 166 -10.33 -12.26 -11.35
C ASN A 166 -11.15 -11.93 -10.09
N ARG A 167 -10.54 -11.27 -9.11
CA ARG A 167 -11.26 -10.82 -7.89
C ARG A 167 -12.45 -9.90 -8.24
N ILE A 168 -12.24 -8.95 -9.13
CA ILE A 168 -13.30 -8.02 -9.54
C ILE A 168 -14.46 -8.73 -10.23
N LYS A 169 -14.18 -9.73 -11.09
CA LYS A 169 -15.25 -10.52 -11.72
C LYS A 169 -16.12 -11.23 -10.68
N ILE A 170 -15.52 -11.76 -9.61
CA ILE A 170 -16.24 -12.38 -8.50
C ILE A 170 -17.09 -11.32 -7.78
N LYS A 171 -16.52 -10.17 -7.43
CA LYS A 171 -17.24 -9.05 -6.78
C LYS A 171 -18.44 -8.58 -7.59
N LEU A 172 -18.36 -8.57 -8.92
CA LEU A 172 -19.46 -8.15 -9.79
C LEU A 172 -20.65 -9.13 -9.74
N ILE A 173 -20.41 -10.41 -9.49
CA ILE A 173 -21.44 -11.45 -9.39
C ILE A 173 -21.99 -11.51 -7.96
N GLU A 174 -21.13 -11.67 -6.99
CA GLU A 174 -21.46 -12.02 -5.61
C GLU A 174 -21.54 -10.79 -4.68
N GLY A 175 -20.83 -9.73 -5.00
CA GLY A 175 -20.59 -8.59 -4.12
C GLY A 175 -19.40 -8.83 -3.19
N LEU A 176 -19.45 -8.17 -2.01
CA LEU A 176 -18.47 -8.28 -0.93
C LEU A 176 -19.12 -8.81 0.35
#